data_f61d18e7790597c3f1ed114121143755
#
_entry.id   f61d18e7790597c3f1ed114121143755
#
_cell.length_a   1.000
_cell.length_b   1.000
_cell.length_c   1.000
_cell.angle_alpha   90.00
_cell.angle_beta   90.00
_cell.angle_gamma   90.00
#
_symmetry.space_group_name_H-M   'P 1'
#
loop_
_entity.id
_entity.type
_entity.pdbx_description
1 polymer ?
#
loop_
_entity_poly.entity_id
_entity_poly.type
_entity_poly.pdbx_seq_one_letter_code
_entity_poly.pdbx_strand_id
1 'polypeptide(L)'
;MIVLQHVSKVFAGSDKTKQVHAVDNVNLTIQDGDIFGIIGFSGAGKSTLVRCINLLERPTSGSVEVDGQELTRMSAKELRQARKKIGMIFQHFNLMPSRTIFGNVAYPLRGSGLSKEEIREKVHSLLELVGIADKENAYPSQLSGGQKQRVAIARALANDP
;
A
#
# COMPACT_ATOMS: atom_id res chain seq x y z
N MET A 1 14.68 -2.75 -4.77
CA MET A 1 15.03 -3.92 -3.91
C MET A 1 14.42 -3.76 -2.52
N ILE A 2 13.90 -4.85 -1.90
CA ILE A 2 13.34 -4.87 -0.53
C ILE A 2 14.16 -5.83 0.32
N VAL A 3 14.59 -5.40 1.51
CA VAL A 3 15.36 -6.23 2.44
C VAL A 3 14.71 -6.19 3.83
N LEU A 4 14.40 -7.35 4.37
CA LEU A 4 13.94 -7.54 5.76
C LEU A 4 15.04 -8.27 6.53
N GLN A 5 15.41 -7.74 7.69
CA GLN A 5 16.40 -8.38 8.58
C GLN A 5 15.82 -8.55 9.97
N HIS A 6 15.68 -9.80 10.41
CA HIS A 6 15.19 -10.20 11.72
C HIS A 6 13.84 -9.55 12.09
N VAL A 7 12.96 -9.35 11.09
CA VAL A 7 11.68 -8.66 11.30
C VAL A 7 10.73 -9.53 12.11
N SER A 8 10.30 -9.00 13.24
CA SER A 8 9.25 -9.61 14.07
C SER A 8 8.15 -8.60 14.37
N LYS A 9 6.92 -9.09 14.46
CA LYS A 9 5.75 -8.30 14.90
C LYS A 9 4.94 -9.07 15.91
N VAL A 10 4.86 -8.51 17.10
CA VAL A 10 4.07 -9.05 18.21
C VAL A 10 2.95 -8.06 18.53
N PHE A 11 1.74 -8.57 18.64
CA PHE A 11 0.59 -7.81 19.11
C PHE A 11 0.27 -8.21 20.56
N ALA A 12 -0.14 -7.26 21.37
CA ALA A 12 -0.75 -7.55 22.66
C ALA A 12 -2.09 -8.28 22.43
N GLY A 13 -2.28 -9.42 23.07
CA GLY A 13 -3.54 -10.14 23.01
C GLY A 13 -4.62 -9.41 23.83
N SER A 14 -5.87 -9.87 23.68
CA SER A 14 -7.01 -9.36 24.47
C SER A 14 -6.83 -9.54 25.98
N ASP A 15 -6.07 -10.53 26.37
CA ASP A 15 -5.61 -10.76 27.73
C ASP A 15 -4.15 -10.29 27.83
N LYS A 16 -3.83 -9.39 28.77
CA LYS A 16 -2.47 -8.78 28.92
C LYS A 16 -1.34 -9.81 29.06
N THR A 17 -1.67 -11.06 29.33
CA THR A 17 -0.73 -12.17 29.48
C THR A 17 -0.45 -12.92 28.18
N LYS A 18 -1.28 -12.74 27.12
CA LYS A 18 -1.11 -13.41 25.83
C LYS A 18 -0.55 -12.47 24.78
N GLN A 19 0.55 -12.86 24.20
CA GLN A 19 1.14 -12.19 23.02
C GLN A 19 0.84 -13.01 21.77
N VAL A 20 0.56 -12.32 20.66
CA VAL A 20 0.36 -12.95 19.36
C VAL A 20 1.55 -12.58 18.48
N HIS A 21 2.40 -13.56 18.20
CA HIS A 21 3.51 -13.43 17.26
C HIS A 21 2.96 -13.57 15.84
N ALA A 22 2.69 -12.45 15.20
CA ALA A 22 2.12 -12.43 13.85
C ALA A 22 3.19 -12.56 12.76
N VAL A 23 4.42 -12.10 13.05
CA VAL A 23 5.62 -12.28 12.23
C VAL A 23 6.76 -12.59 13.19
N ASP A 24 7.57 -13.59 12.87
CA ASP A 24 8.65 -14.04 13.75
C ASP A 24 9.96 -14.22 12.97
N ASN A 25 10.95 -13.37 13.29
CA ASN A 25 12.34 -13.41 12.82
C ASN A 25 12.48 -13.60 11.29
N VAL A 26 11.68 -12.87 10.51
CA VAL A 26 11.70 -13.00 9.04
C VAL A 26 12.92 -12.29 8.47
N ASN A 27 13.68 -13.04 7.67
CA ASN A 27 14.78 -12.54 6.84
C ASN A 27 14.41 -12.80 5.37
N LEU A 28 14.38 -11.75 4.55
CA LEU A 28 13.91 -11.82 3.17
C LEU A 28 14.57 -10.73 2.33
N THR A 29 14.99 -11.10 1.13
CA THR A 29 15.42 -10.15 0.10
C THR A 29 14.60 -10.37 -1.16
N ILE A 30 13.98 -9.30 -1.68
CA ILE A 30 13.26 -9.28 -2.95
C ILE A 30 14.02 -8.35 -3.88
N GLN A 31 14.46 -8.86 -5.03
CA GLN A 31 15.22 -8.09 -6.00
C GLN A 31 14.32 -7.17 -6.83
N ASP A 32 14.91 -6.18 -7.48
CA ASP A 32 14.21 -5.34 -8.43
C ASP A 32 13.73 -6.18 -9.62
N GLY A 33 12.48 -5.96 -10.02
CA GLY A 33 11.83 -6.71 -11.09
C GLY A 33 11.22 -8.05 -10.69
N ASP A 34 11.43 -8.52 -9.45
CA ASP A 34 10.83 -9.76 -8.97
C ASP A 34 9.31 -9.67 -8.83
N ILE A 35 8.62 -10.76 -9.17
CA ILE A 35 7.25 -11.04 -8.74
C ILE A 35 7.31 -12.06 -7.61
N PHE A 36 7.22 -11.58 -6.38
CA PHE A 36 7.37 -12.40 -5.18
C PHE A 36 6.02 -12.76 -4.55
N GLY A 37 5.76 -14.04 -4.35
CA GLY A 37 4.52 -14.55 -3.75
C GLY A 37 4.69 -14.93 -2.27
N ILE A 38 3.77 -14.43 -1.42
CA ILE A 38 3.68 -14.85 0.00
C ILE A 38 2.45 -15.72 0.17
N ILE A 39 2.65 -17.00 0.45
CA ILE A 39 1.59 -17.99 0.61
C ILE A 39 1.52 -18.49 2.06
N GLY A 40 0.38 -19.04 2.45
CA GLY A 40 0.14 -19.61 3.78
C GLY A 40 -1.34 -19.59 4.16
N PHE A 41 -1.69 -20.28 5.24
CA PHE A 41 -3.06 -20.35 5.75
C PHE A 41 -3.61 -18.99 6.21
N SER A 42 -4.94 -18.90 6.35
CA SER A 42 -5.57 -17.71 6.97
C SER A 42 -5.01 -17.54 8.39
N GLY A 43 -4.69 -16.29 8.77
CA GLY A 43 -4.06 -16.01 10.07
C GLY A 43 -2.55 -16.21 10.15
N ALA A 44 -1.87 -16.71 9.10
CA ALA A 44 -0.43 -16.96 9.10
C ALA A 44 0.46 -15.70 9.07
N GLY A 45 -0.09 -14.50 9.27
CA GLY A 45 0.69 -13.26 9.34
C GLY A 45 1.03 -12.60 8.00
N LYS A 46 0.62 -13.17 6.85
CA LYS A 46 0.95 -12.62 5.49
C LYS A 46 0.65 -11.13 5.35
N SER A 47 -0.57 -10.71 5.67
CA SER A 47 -0.98 -9.31 5.57
C SER A 47 -0.22 -8.42 6.56
N THR A 48 0.16 -8.95 7.72
CA THR A 48 0.99 -8.24 8.70
C THR A 48 2.39 -8.05 8.15
N LEU A 49 2.99 -9.08 7.55
CA LEU A 49 4.31 -8.98 6.91
C LEU A 49 4.33 -7.93 5.80
N VAL A 50 3.35 -7.97 4.88
CA VAL A 50 3.22 -6.95 3.81
C VAL A 50 3.08 -5.54 4.39
N ARG A 51 2.31 -5.37 5.50
CA ARG A 51 2.19 -4.08 6.17
C ARG A 51 3.46 -3.67 6.91
N CYS A 52 4.31 -4.61 7.32
CA CYS A 52 5.62 -4.29 7.87
C CYS A 52 6.56 -3.76 6.77
N ILE A 53 6.51 -4.27 5.55
CA ILE A 53 7.35 -3.82 4.44
C ILE A 53 7.16 -2.31 4.17
N ASN A 54 5.94 -1.79 4.20
CA ASN A 54 5.65 -0.37 3.99
C ASN A 54 5.48 0.42 5.31
N LEU A 55 5.81 -0.19 6.45
CA LEU A 55 5.66 0.37 7.80
C LEU A 55 4.23 0.84 8.15
N LEU A 56 3.18 0.38 7.45
CA LEU A 56 1.80 0.56 7.93
C LEU A 56 1.62 -0.12 9.30
N GLU A 57 2.31 -1.25 9.50
CA GLU A 57 2.55 -1.86 10.80
C GLU A 57 4.05 -1.74 11.11
N ARG A 58 4.40 -1.00 12.15
CA ARG A 58 5.81 -0.93 12.57
C ARG A 58 6.22 -2.26 13.19
N PRO A 59 7.30 -2.90 12.75
CA PRO A 59 7.85 -4.09 13.40
C PRO A 59 8.12 -3.85 14.88
N THR A 60 8.04 -4.90 15.68
CA THR A 60 8.46 -4.88 17.10
C THR A 60 9.98 -4.91 17.18
N SER A 61 10.63 -5.64 16.26
CA SER A 61 12.09 -5.71 16.12
C SER A 61 12.49 -5.96 14.67
N GLY A 62 13.77 -5.81 14.36
CA GLY A 62 14.34 -5.95 13.04
C GLY A 62 14.30 -4.66 12.24
N SER A 63 14.80 -4.74 11.01
CA SER A 63 14.86 -3.61 10.07
C SER A 63 14.19 -3.92 8.76
N VAL A 64 13.66 -2.87 8.13
CA VAL A 64 13.03 -2.90 6.80
C VAL A 64 13.70 -1.85 5.95
N GLU A 65 14.27 -2.28 4.84
CA GLU A 65 14.91 -1.43 3.84
C GLU A 65 14.17 -1.57 2.50
N VAL A 66 13.91 -0.44 1.84
CA VAL A 66 13.33 -0.38 0.49
C VAL A 66 14.17 0.58 -0.33
N ASP A 67 14.68 0.13 -1.46
CA ASP A 67 15.52 0.89 -2.39
C ASP A 67 16.70 1.60 -1.70
N GLY A 68 17.40 0.88 -0.83
CA GLY A 68 18.56 1.39 -0.08
C GLY A 68 18.19 2.33 1.08
N GLN A 69 16.91 2.50 1.39
CA GLN A 69 16.44 3.36 2.47
C GLN A 69 15.88 2.54 3.64
N GLU A 70 16.50 2.63 4.82
CA GLU A 70 16.01 1.95 6.02
C GLU A 70 14.78 2.65 6.59
N LEU A 71 13.59 2.15 6.26
CA LEU A 71 12.32 2.74 6.66
C LEU A 71 12.09 2.73 8.17
N THR A 72 12.62 1.73 8.87
CA THR A 72 12.43 1.55 10.32
C THR A 72 13.02 2.68 11.17
N ARG A 73 14.03 3.40 10.65
CA ARG A 73 14.66 4.54 11.33
C ARG A 73 14.08 5.91 10.93
N MET A 74 13.22 5.93 9.91
CA MET A 74 12.67 7.18 9.40
C MET A 74 11.72 7.85 10.39
N SER A 75 11.76 9.18 10.42
CA SER A 75 10.74 10.02 11.02
C SER A 75 9.40 9.89 10.29
N ALA A 76 8.31 10.31 10.92
CA ALA A 76 6.98 10.27 10.30
C ALA A 76 6.89 11.11 9.00
N LYS A 77 7.69 12.16 8.87
CA LYS A 77 7.75 13.01 7.66
C LYS A 77 8.47 12.27 6.52
N GLU A 78 9.64 11.71 6.79
CA GLU A 78 10.43 10.95 5.82
C GLU A 78 9.66 9.71 5.34
N LEU A 79 9.06 8.96 6.26
CA LEU A 79 8.26 7.77 5.95
C LEU A 79 7.07 8.11 5.05
N ARG A 80 6.42 9.27 5.23
CA ARG A 80 5.35 9.72 4.31
C ARG A 80 5.88 9.96 2.89
N GLN A 81 7.10 10.46 2.74
CA GLN A 81 7.71 10.64 1.41
C GLN A 81 8.11 9.31 0.79
N ALA A 82 8.75 8.43 1.56
CA ALA A 82 9.14 7.10 1.09
C ALA A 82 7.92 6.29 0.60
N ARG A 83 6.81 6.33 1.35
CA ARG A 83 5.56 5.65 0.97
C ARG A 83 4.92 6.12 -0.34
N LYS A 84 5.26 7.31 -0.85
CA LYS A 84 4.78 7.74 -2.16
C LYS A 84 5.29 6.84 -3.29
N LYS A 85 6.47 6.22 -3.09
CA LYS A 85 7.08 5.28 -4.03
C LYS A 85 6.70 3.82 -3.79
N ILE A 86 5.83 3.56 -2.82
CA ILE A 86 5.39 2.20 -2.47
C ILE A 86 3.89 2.12 -2.70
N GLY A 87 3.48 1.60 -3.86
CA GLY A 87 2.07 1.37 -4.16
C GLY A 87 1.51 0.22 -3.31
N MET A 88 0.33 0.43 -2.72
CA MET A 88 -0.37 -0.59 -1.92
C MET A 88 -1.79 -0.78 -2.39
N ILE A 89 -2.14 -2.03 -2.74
CA ILE A 89 -3.49 -2.44 -3.06
C ILE A 89 -4.03 -3.24 -1.87
N PHE A 90 -5.08 -2.73 -1.23
CA PHE A 90 -5.68 -3.36 -0.04
C PHE A 90 -6.70 -4.42 -0.42
N GLN A 91 -6.82 -5.46 0.40
CA GLN A 91 -7.79 -6.55 0.23
C GLN A 91 -9.24 -6.05 0.14
N HIS A 92 -9.62 -5.03 0.90
CA HIS A 92 -10.95 -4.41 0.92
C HIS A 92 -11.00 -3.08 0.14
N PHE A 93 -10.09 -2.89 -0.83
CA PHE A 93 -9.97 -1.72 -1.71
C PHE A 93 -9.67 -0.40 -0.97
N ASN A 94 -10.24 -0.16 0.19
CA ASN A 94 -10.12 1.06 1.02
C ASN A 94 -10.32 2.36 0.21
N LEU A 95 -11.34 2.35 -0.66
CA LEU A 95 -11.74 3.55 -1.38
C LEU A 95 -12.46 4.52 -0.42
N MET A 96 -12.25 5.80 -0.62
CA MET A 96 -12.91 6.87 0.12
C MET A 96 -14.36 7.00 -0.38
N PRO A 97 -15.38 6.66 0.43
CA PRO A 97 -16.77 6.60 -0.04
C PRO A 97 -17.34 7.97 -0.41
N SER A 98 -16.84 9.04 0.20
CA SER A 98 -17.24 10.42 -0.04
C SER A 98 -16.57 11.09 -1.25
N ARG A 99 -15.70 10.36 -1.97
CA ARG A 99 -15.01 10.85 -3.16
C ARG A 99 -15.44 10.07 -4.39
N THR A 100 -15.51 10.76 -5.52
CA THR A 100 -15.67 10.12 -6.83
C THR A 100 -14.49 9.20 -7.11
N ILE A 101 -14.60 8.40 -8.16
CA ILE A 101 -13.51 7.53 -8.65
C ILE A 101 -12.31 8.37 -9.04
N PHE A 102 -12.52 9.46 -9.80
CA PHE A 102 -11.48 10.46 -10.07
C PHE A 102 -10.82 10.95 -8.77
N GLY A 103 -11.62 11.37 -7.79
CA GLY A 103 -11.12 11.89 -6.51
C GLY A 103 -10.34 10.86 -5.67
N ASN A 104 -10.65 9.57 -5.81
CA ASN A 104 -9.89 8.48 -5.19
C ASN A 104 -8.51 8.32 -5.83
N VAL A 105 -8.42 8.32 -7.16
CA VAL A 105 -7.15 8.15 -7.90
C VAL A 105 -6.30 9.41 -7.82
N ALA A 106 -6.89 10.61 -7.83
CA ALA A 106 -6.18 11.88 -7.67
C ALA A 106 -5.62 12.11 -6.25
N TYR A 107 -6.13 11.39 -5.25
CA TYR A 107 -5.76 11.65 -3.84
C TYR A 107 -4.26 11.52 -3.55
N PRO A 108 -3.55 10.49 -4.02
CA PRO A 108 -2.09 10.37 -3.82
C PRO A 108 -1.28 11.49 -4.46
N LEU A 109 -1.79 12.14 -5.50
CA LEU A 109 -1.11 13.21 -6.23
C LEU A 109 -1.16 14.57 -5.50
N ARG A 110 -1.84 14.65 -4.35
CA ARG A 110 -1.89 15.88 -3.55
C ARG A 110 -0.48 16.25 -3.07
N GLY A 111 -0.10 17.51 -3.36
CA GLY A 111 1.23 18.00 -3.00
C GLY A 111 2.37 17.37 -3.82
N SER A 112 2.08 16.87 -5.01
CA SER A 112 3.10 16.41 -5.98
C SER A 112 3.79 17.55 -6.72
N GLY A 113 3.19 18.76 -6.71
CA GLY A 113 3.64 19.91 -7.51
C GLY A 113 3.01 19.96 -8.91
N LEU A 114 2.25 18.94 -9.30
CA LEU A 114 1.54 18.91 -10.59
C LEU A 114 0.40 19.93 -10.61
N SER A 115 0.17 20.54 -11.77
CA SER A 115 -0.99 21.40 -12.06
C SER A 115 -2.29 20.57 -12.02
N LYS A 116 -3.43 21.26 -12.02
CA LYS A 116 -4.74 20.59 -12.06
C LYS A 116 -4.95 19.82 -13.37
N GLU A 117 -4.47 20.38 -14.46
CA GLU A 117 -4.53 19.79 -15.81
C GLU A 117 -3.70 18.51 -15.87
N GLU A 118 -2.44 18.56 -15.41
CA GLU A 118 -1.57 17.35 -15.37
C GLU A 118 -2.15 16.24 -14.47
N ILE A 119 -2.72 16.60 -13.32
CA ILE A 119 -3.42 15.63 -12.46
C ILE A 119 -4.61 15.01 -13.20
N ARG A 120 -5.38 15.82 -13.93
CA ARG A 120 -6.55 15.34 -14.66
C ARG A 120 -6.15 14.35 -15.77
N GLU A 121 -5.17 14.71 -16.57
CA GLU A 121 -4.63 13.86 -17.64
C GLU A 121 -4.08 12.54 -17.08
N LYS A 122 -3.27 12.61 -16.04
CA LYS A 122 -2.70 11.42 -15.39
C LYS A 122 -3.76 10.50 -14.81
N VAL A 123 -4.75 11.05 -14.12
CA VAL A 123 -5.85 10.25 -13.56
C VAL A 123 -6.68 9.61 -14.66
N HIS A 124 -7.00 10.36 -15.72
CA HIS A 124 -7.76 9.84 -16.85
C HIS A 124 -7.03 8.69 -17.54
N SER A 125 -5.74 8.87 -17.84
CA SER A 125 -4.88 7.82 -18.40
C SER A 125 -4.82 6.56 -17.53
N LEU A 126 -4.72 6.70 -16.20
CA LEU A 126 -4.75 5.57 -15.27
C LEU A 126 -6.10 4.86 -15.25
N LEU A 127 -7.21 5.61 -15.35
CA LEU A 127 -8.55 5.02 -15.41
C LEU A 127 -8.81 4.32 -16.74
N GLU A 128 -8.26 4.83 -17.85
CA GLU A 128 -8.25 4.15 -19.15
C GLU A 128 -7.44 2.85 -19.08
N LEU A 129 -6.23 2.91 -18.53
CA LEU A 129 -5.35 1.74 -18.36
C LEU A 129 -6.06 0.57 -17.64
N VAL A 130 -6.88 0.86 -16.64
CA VAL A 130 -7.63 -0.17 -15.92
C VAL A 130 -9.05 -0.40 -16.48
N GLY A 131 -9.43 0.27 -17.58
CA GLY A 131 -10.70 0.09 -18.30
C GLY A 131 -11.94 0.51 -17.48
N ILE A 132 -11.89 1.72 -16.85
CA ILE A 132 -12.99 2.27 -16.04
C ILE A 132 -13.15 3.79 -16.15
N ALA A 133 -12.63 4.40 -17.22
CA ALA A 133 -12.68 5.85 -17.43
C ALA A 133 -14.13 6.38 -17.51
N ASP A 134 -15.08 5.59 -18.04
CA ASP A 134 -16.50 5.92 -18.12
C ASP A 134 -17.17 6.13 -16.74
N LYS A 135 -16.52 5.72 -15.67
CA LYS A 135 -17.01 5.83 -14.26
C LYS A 135 -16.27 6.89 -13.44
N GLU A 136 -15.46 7.75 -14.05
CA GLU A 136 -14.63 8.71 -13.31
C GLU A 136 -15.41 9.58 -12.31
N ASN A 137 -16.65 9.94 -12.64
CA ASN A 137 -17.54 10.77 -11.83
C ASN A 137 -18.43 9.95 -10.88
N ALA A 138 -18.43 8.63 -10.95
CA ALA A 138 -19.19 7.77 -10.07
C ALA A 138 -18.56 7.72 -8.65
N TYR A 139 -19.33 7.26 -7.68
CA TYR A 139 -18.88 6.98 -6.32
C TYR A 139 -18.64 5.48 -6.10
N PRO A 140 -17.79 5.09 -5.13
CA PRO A 140 -17.53 3.69 -4.85
C PRO A 140 -18.77 2.82 -4.59
N SER A 141 -19.83 3.39 -4.02
CA SER A 141 -21.10 2.69 -3.78
C SER A 141 -21.79 2.22 -5.06
N GLN A 142 -21.49 2.85 -6.19
CA GLN A 142 -22.10 2.58 -7.50
C GLN A 142 -21.32 1.53 -8.31
N LEU A 143 -20.21 0.99 -7.76
CA LEU A 143 -19.31 0.08 -8.44
C LEU A 143 -19.44 -1.35 -7.93
N SER A 144 -19.26 -2.31 -8.82
CA SER A 144 -19.03 -3.72 -8.48
C SER A 144 -17.70 -3.93 -7.74
N GLY A 145 -17.50 -5.09 -7.10
CA GLY A 145 -16.25 -5.42 -6.44
C GLY A 145 -15.03 -5.39 -7.39
N GLY A 146 -15.18 -5.94 -8.60
CA GLY A 146 -14.12 -5.91 -9.61
C GLY A 146 -13.80 -4.49 -10.10
N GLN A 147 -14.81 -3.63 -10.23
CA GLN A 147 -14.60 -2.22 -10.58
C GLN A 147 -13.88 -1.47 -9.45
N LYS A 148 -14.25 -1.70 -8.18
CA LYS A 148 -13.54 -1.13 -7.02
C LYS A 148 -12.07 -1.56 -6.98
N GLN A 149 -11.77 -2.82 -7.34
CA GLN A 149 -10.41 -3.33 -7.43
C GLN A 149 -9.60 -2.58 -8.50
N ARG A 150 -10.17 -2.35 -9.68
CA ARG A 150 -9.52 -1.58 -10.75
C ARG A 150 -9.20 -0.15 -10.31
N VAL A 151 -10.11 0.52 -9.63
CA VAL A 151 -9.87 1.86 -9.05
C VAL A 151 -8.74 1.82 -8.01
N ALA A 152 -8.70 0.80 -7.16
CA ALA A 152 -7.64 0.65 -6.16
C ALA A 152 -6.27 0.44 -6.83
N ILE A 153 -6.22 -0.30 -7.96
CA ILE A 153 -5.00 -0.46 -8.78
C ILE A 153 -4.58 0.89 -9.36
N ALA A 154 -5.48 1.61 -10.05
CA ALA A 154 -5.18 2.93 -10.62
C ALA A 154 -4.66 3.91 -9.56
N ARG A 155 -5.28 3.93 -8.37
CA ARG A 155 -4.84 4.75 -7.24
C ARG A 155 -3.44 4.36 -6.75
N ALA A 156 -3.10 3.08 -6.70
CA ALA A 156 -1.80 2.61 -6.28
C ALA A 156 -0.70 3.04 -7.27
N LEU A 157 -1.01 3.08 -8.57
CA LEU A 157 -0.09 3.49 -9.63
C LEU A 157 0.09 5.02 -9.76
N ALA A 158 -0.72 5.83 -9.08
CA ALA A 158 -0.77 7.28 -9.28
C ALA A 158 0.57 8.00 -9.06
N ASN A 159 1.42 7.52 -8.17
CA ASN A 159 2.74 8.10 -7.87
C ASN A 159 3.91 7.42 -8.60
N ASP A 160 3.65 6.58 -9.60
CA ASP A 160 4.68 5.81 -10.33
C ASP A 160 5.60 5.04 -9.36
N PRO A 161 5.02 4.14 -8.54
CA PRO A 161 5.74 3.44 -7.48
C PRO A 161 6.80 2.47 -8.00
#